data_4011690b599694f0cb5c3b0fd45c8e04
#
_entry.id   4011690b599694f0cb5c3b0fd45c8e04
#
_cell.length_a   1.000
_cell.length_b   1.000
_cell.length_c   1.000
_cell.angle_alpha   90.00
_cell.angle_beta   90.00
_cell.angle_gamma   90.00
#
_symmetry.space_group_name_H-M   'P 1'
#
loop_
_entity.id
_entity.type
_entity.pdbx_description
1 polymer ?
#
loop_
_entity_poly.entity_id
_entity_poly.type
_entity_poly.pdbx_seq_one_letter_code
_entity_poly.pdbx_strand_id
1 'polypeptide(L)'
;MRVRTLALAAAALFTTSLAHAQTTRMGRCHMGECGWTREISRDFVGTSPRGYLVKLEILRGTSTNPRGGPASKRPVKWEKAPSETFVFCSKTLPALMFTLDGEFSVHLLDLYKGGSIPGYQESSLALYMDVCHNVNVHRKYEDPKVYVERFRYEGERTRYAAVEEAVKQPADILKQ
;
A
#
# COMPACT_ATOMS: atom_id res chain seq x y z
N MET A 1 -21.84 -66.83 4.57
CA MET A 1 -21.70 -65.57 3.84
C MET A 1 -21.81 -64.40 4.80
N ARG A 2 -20.68 -63.67 5.05
CA ARG A 2 -20.67 -62.50 5.92
C ARG A 2 -20.47 -61.28 5.04
N VAL A 3 -21.49 -60.42 4.92
CA VAL A 3 -21.45 -59.14 4.22
C VAL A 3 -20.75 -58.11 5.11
N ARG A 4 -19.58 -57.57 4.67
CA ARG A 4 -18.89 -56.50 5.33
C ARG A 4 -19.36 -55.16 4.72
N THR A 5 -20.08 -54.38 5.50
CA THR A 5 -20.49 -53.03 5.15
C THR A 5 -19.30 -52.08 5.35
N LEU A 6 -18.78 -51.51 4.25
CA LEU A 6 -17.77 -50.42 4.29
C LEU A 6 -18.51 -49.10 4.49
N ALA A 7 -18.26 -48.43 5.61
CA ALA A 7 -18.73 -47.09 5.86
C ALA A 7 -17.70 -46.10 5.26
N LEU A 8 -18.09 -45.35 4.20
CA LEU A 8 -17.34 -44.22 3.68
C LEU A 8 -17.54 -43.02 4.61
N ALA A 9 -16.49 -42.57 5.31
CA ALA A 9 -16.49 -41.32 6.01
C ALA A 9 -16.13 -40.18 5.02
N ALA A 10 -17.10 -39.33 4.70
CA ALA A 10 -16.89 -38.13 3.92
C ALA A 10 -16.26 -37.03 4.82
N ALA A 11 -14.98 -36.75 4.63
CA ALA A 11 -14.30 -35.63 5.27
C ALA A 11 -14.70 -34.32 4.58
N ALA A 12 -15.54 -33.53 5.21
CA ALA A 12 -15.88 -32.18 4.76
C ALA A 12 -14.68 -31.23 5.06
N LEU A 13 -13.98 -30.84 4.01
CA LEU A 13 -12.94 -29.78 4.06
C LEU A 13 -13.64 -28.43 4.25
N PHE A 14 -13.68 -27.93 5.49
CA PHE A 14 -14.05 -26.55 5.78
C PHE A 14 -12.93 -25.62 5.31
N THR A 15 -13.08 -25.02 4.14
CA THR A 15 -12.26 -23.88 3.73
C THR A 15 -12.66 -22.66 4.55
N THR A 16 -11.92 -22.38 5.61
CA THR A 16 -12.06 -21.13 6.37
C THR A 16 -11.52 -20.00 5.50
N SER A 17 -12.41 -19.25 4.84
CA SER A 17 -12.05 -17.95 4.26
C SER A 17 -11.67 -17.03 5.40
N LEU A 18 -10.37 -16.72 5.53
CA LEU A 18 -9.89 -15.66 6.41
C LEU A 18 -10.46 -14.34 5.90
N ALA A 19 -11.51 -13.86 6.54
CA ALA A 19 -12.02 -12.52 6.28
C ALA A 19 -10.91 -11.52 6.65
N HIS A 20 -10.23 -10.98 5.64
CA HIS A 20 -9.31 -9.87 5.86
C HIS A 20 -10.12 -8.68 6.36
N ALA A 21 -9.83 -8.23 7.57
CA ALA A 21 -10.43 -7.01 8.10
C ALA A 21 -10.05 -5.84 7.18
N GLN A 22 -11.05 -5.21 6.58
CA GLN A 22 -10.86 -4.06 5.70
C GLN A 22 -10.15 -2.93 6.46
N THR A 23 -8.89 -2.68 6.14
CA THR A 23 -8.11 -1.64 6.81
C THR A 23 -8.41 -0.29 6.15
N THR A 24 -8.96 0.64 6.95
CA THR A 24 -9.20 2.02 6.53
C THR A 24 -8.08 2.91 7.05
N ARG A 25 -7.49 3.70 6.16
CA ARG A 25 -6.37 4.60 6.46
C ARG A 25 -6.73 6.02 6.08
N MET A 26 -6.38 6.96 6.94
CA MET A 26 -6.42 8.38 6.60
C MET A 26 -5.10 8.75 5.92
N GLY A 27 -5.16 9.45 4.81
CA GLY A 27 -4.03 10.05 4.15
C GLY A 27 -3.78 11.49 4.61
N ARG A 28 -3.23 12.30 3.73
CA ARG A 28 -2.99 13.72 4.00
C ARG A 28 -4.30 14.49 4.18
N CYS A 29 -4.27 15.44 5.14
CA CYS A 29 -5.27 16.50 5.24
C CYS A 29 -4.65 17.82 4.76
N HIS A 30 -5.28 18.45 3.77
CA HIS A 30 -4.82 19.72 3.20
C HIS A 30 -6.01 20.59 2.80
N MET A 31 -5.92 21.89 3.04
CA MET A 31 -6.96 22.86 2.68
C MET A 31 -8.38 22.47 3.10
N GLY A 32 -8.53 21.86 4.27
CA GLY A 32 -9.84 21.45 4.81
C GLY A 32 -10.42 20.17 4.22
N GLU A 33 -9.64 19.42 3.47
CA GLU A 33 -10.00 18.11 2.94
C GLU A 33 -8.98 17.03 3.38
N CYS A 34 -9.48 15.84 3.72
CA CYS A 34 -8.62 14.69 4.06
C CYS A 34 -8.88 13.57 3.08
N GLY A 35 -7.78 13.00 2.54
CA GLY A 35 -7.82 11.79 1.73
C GLY A 35 -7.92 10.53 2.61
N TRP A 36 -8.58 9.50 2.10
CA TRP A 36 -8.76 8.22 2.75
C TRP A 36 -8.53 7.08 1.77
N THR A 37 -8.05 5.95 2.28
CA THR A 37 -7.97 4.69 1.55
C THR A 37 -8.59 3.58 2.38
N ARG A 38 -9.34 2.68 1.72
CA ARG A 38 -9.84 1.44 2.30
C ARG A 38 -9.32 0.28 1.47
N GLU A 39 -8.57 -0.60 2.08
CA GLU A 39 -8.09 -1.82 1.44
C GLU A 39 -9.24 -2.81 1.29
N ILE A 40 -9.44 -3.29 0.06
CA ILE A 40 -10.44 -4.31 -0.29
C ILE A 40 -9.77 -5.67 -0.38
N SER A 41 -8.65 -5.75 -1.10
CA SER A 41 -7.84 -6.97 -1.22
C SER A 41 -6.36 -6.66 -1.26
N ARG A 42 -5.55 -7.69 -0.96
CA ARG A 42 -4.09 -7.65 -1.01
C ARG A 42 -3.58 -8.96 -1.58
N ASP A 43 -2.82 -8.88 -2.67
CA ASP A 43 -2.23 -10.02 -3.36
C ASP A 43 -0.73 -9.87 -3.48
N PHE A 44 0.00 -10.94 -3.22
CA PHE A 44 1.43 -11.02 -3.53
C PHE A 44 1.61 -11.24 -5.03
N VAL A 45 2.41 -10.39 -5.69
CA VAL A 45 2.65 -10.44 -7.15
C VAL A 45 3.96 -11.14 -7.47
N GLY A 46 5.02 -10.87 -6.73
CA GLY A 46 6.33 -11.44 -6.99
C GLY A 46 7.45 -10.83 -6.16
N THR A 47 8.65 -11.37 -6.33
CA THR A 47 9.86 -10.94 -5.61
C THR A 47 11.04 -10.76 -6.54
N SER A 48 12.00 -9.96 -6.11
CA SER A 48 13.32 -9.78 -6.72
C SER A 48 14.37 -9.68 -5.61
N PRO A 49 15.68 -9.67 -5.92
CA PRO A 49 16.73 -9.45 -4.92
C PRO A 49 16.58 -8.13 -4.15
N ARG A 50 15.87 -7.15 -4.72
CA ARG A 50 15.69 -5.82 -4.11
C ARG A 50 14.43 -5.67 -3.28
N GLY A 51 13.47 -6.59 -3.37
CA GLY A 51 12.22 -6.49 -2.64
C GLY A 51 11.10 -7.35 -3.21
N TYR A 52 9.89 -7.10 -2.76
CA TYR A 52 8.70 -7.80 -3.20
C TYR A 52 7.58 -6.84 -3.59
N LEU A 53 6.76 -7.27 -4.53
CA LEU A 53 5.65 -6.50 -5.10
C LEU A 53 4.32 -7.03 -4.58
N VAL A 54 3.51 -6.11 -4.07
CA VAL A 54 2.15 -6.36 -3.58
C VAL A 54 1.18 -5.56 -4.44
N LYS A 55 0.10 -6.19 -4.87
CA LYS A 55 -1.07 -5.56 -5.49
C LYS A 55 -2.12 -5.32 -4.43
N LEU A 56 -2.69 -4.14 -4.40
CA LEU A 56 -3.83 -3.78 -3.57
C LEU A 56 -5.00 -3.37 -4.45
N GLU A 57 -6.20 -3.79 -4.08
CA GLU A 57 -7.42 -3.11 -4.50
C GLU A 57 -7.84 -2.16 -3.38
N ILE A 58 -7.98 -0.88 -3.69
CA ILE A 58 -8.32 0.16 -2.71
C ILE A 58 -9.51 0.99 -3.18
N LEU A 59 -10.40 1.33 -2.25
CA LEU A 59 -11.34 2.43 -2.42
C LEU A 59 -10.70 3.71 -1.90
N ARG A 60 -10.69 4.75 -2.72
CA ARG A 60 -10.32 6.10 -2.30
C ARG A 60 -11.55 6.83 -1.77
N GLY A 61 -11.31 7.77 -0.89
CA GLY A 61 -12.39 8.58 -0.35
C GLY A 61 -11.89 9.91 0.17
N THR A 62 -12.82 10.85 0.36
CA THR A 62 -12.52 12.18 0.89
C THR A 62 -13.47 12.53 2.03
N SER A 63 -13.00 13.34 2.97
CA SER A 63 -13.84 13.97 3.99
C SER A 63 -13.47 15.41 4.17
N THR A 64 -14.47 16.28 4.41
CA THR A 64 -14.23 17.70 4.70
C THR A 64 -13.83 17.90 6.15
N ASN A 65 -12.77 18.68 6.38
CA ASN A 65 -12.28 19.02 7.72
C ASN A 65 -11.86 20.51 7.81
N PRO A 66 -12.79 21.45 7.59
CA PRO A 66 -12.48 22.87 7.40
C PRO A 66 -11.87 23.57 8.63
N ARG A 67 -12.03 23.00 9.82
CA ARG A 67 -11.55 23.59 11.09
C ARG A 67 -10.41 22.83 11.74
N GLY A 68 -9.84 21.83 11.06
CA GLY A 68 -8.94 20.88 11.70
C GLY A 68 -9.67 20.00 12.74
N GLY A 69 -8.94 19.37 13.61
CA GLY A 69 -9.49 18.45 14.61
C GLY A 69 -9.56 17.00 14.11
N PRO A 70 -10.18 16.08 14.87
CA PRO A 70 -10.14 14.66 14.55
C PRO A 70 -10.88 14.32 13.25
N ALA A 71 -10.16 14.20 12.15
CA ALA A 71 -10.71 13.84 10.84
C ALA A 71 -11.44 12.49 10.87
N SER A 72 -11.05 11.58 11.76
CA SER A 72 -11.67 10.25 11.94
C SER A 72 -13.16 10.27 12.32
N LYS A 73 -13.67 11.40 12.81
CA LYS A 73 -15.09 11.58 13.14
C LYS A 73 -15.93 12.13 11.98
N ARG A 74 -15.33 12.41 10.83
CA ARG A 74 -16.05 12.97 9.68
C ARG A 74 -16.51 11.85 8.74
N PRO A 75 -17.71 11.98 8.14
CA PRO A 75 -18.17 11.05 7.15
C PRO A 75 -17.25 11.07 5.92
N VAL A 76 -16.87 9.92 5.44
CA VAL A 76 -16.02 9.76 4.25
C VAL A 76 -16.90 9.50 3.04
N LYS A 77 -16.75 10.30 2.00
CA LYS A 77 -17.34 10.06 0.70
C LYS A 77 -16.40 9.16 -0.09
N TRP A 78 -16.80 7.91 -0.26
CA TRP A 78 -16.04 6.91 -0.99
C TRP A 78 -16.31 6.95 -2.49
N GLU A 79 -15.29 6.65 -3.30
CA GLU A 79 -15.44 6.37 -4.72
C GLU A 79 -16.34 5.14 -4.93
N LYS A 80 -16.95 5.05 -6.12
CA LYS A 80 -17.90 3.97 -6.44
C LYS A 80 -17.21 2.65 -6.79
N ALA A 81 -16.00 2.73 -7.34
CA ALA A 81 -15.23 1.57 -7.79
C ALA A 81 -13.84 1.56 -7.14
N PRO A 82 -13.30 0.40 -6.81
CA PRO A 82 -11.93 0.28 -6.36
C PRO A 82 -10.95 0.60 -7.50
N SER A 83 -9.75 1.02 -7.13
CA SER A 83 -8.62 1.19 -8.02
C SER A 83 -7.47 0.28 -7.61
N GLU A 84 -6.66 -0.15 -8.58
CA GLU A 84 -5.46 -0.92 -8.33
C GLU A 84 -4.31 0.00 -7.92
N THR A 85 -3.57 -0.43 -6.90
CA THR A 85 -2.33 0.21 -6.47
C THR A 85 -1.32 -0.88 -6.18
N PHE A 86 -0.12 -0.72 -6.70
CA PHE A 86 0.98 -1.65 -6.47
C PHE A 86 2.00 -1.01 -5.53
N VAL A 87 2.50 -1.79 -4.58
CA VAL A 87 3.50 -1.36 -3.60
C VAL A 87 4.72 -2.25 -3.73
N PHE A 88 5.85 -1.66 -4.07
CA PHE A 88 7.12 -2.37 -4.10
C PHE A 88 7.87 -2.16 -2.78
N CYS A 89 7.80 -3.15 -1.92
CA CYS A 89 8.46 -3.14 -0.62
C CYS A 89 9.95 -3.42 -0.79
N SER A 90 10.74 -2.35 -0.84
CA SER A 90 12.17 -2.38 -1.07
C SER A 90 12.88 -1.38 -0.17
N LYS A 91 14.11 -1.69 0.26
CA LYS A 91 14.95 -0.75 1.00
C LYS A 91 15.74 0.19 0.09
N THR A 92 15.89 -0.17 -1.17
CA THR A 92 16.68 0.60 -2.15
C THR A 92 15.82 1.33 -3.16
N LEU A 93 14.60 0.83 -3.42
CA LEU A 93 13.66 1.37 -4.41
C LEU A 93 12.21 1.35 -3.87
N PRO A 94 11.94 2.01 -2.73
CA PRO A 94 10.58 2.04 -2.18
C PRO A 94 9.63 2.78 -3.14
N ALA A 95 8.61 2.08 -3.65
CA ALA A 95 7.75 2.62 -4.70
C ALA A 95 6.28 2.30 -4.52
N LEU A 96 5.44 3.21 -5.00
CA LEU A 96 4.03 2.95 -5.31
C LEU A 96 3.80 3.16 -6.81
N MET A 97 2.92 2.35 -7.37
CA MET A 97 2.52 2.44 -8.77
C MET A 97 1.01 2.35 -8.86
N PHE A 98 0.42 3.21 -9.68
CA PHE A 98 -1.04 3.28 -9.85
C PHE A 98 -1.37 3.92 -11.19
N THR A 99 -2.62 3.79 -11.61
CA THR A 99 -3.14 4.52 -12.76
C THR A 99 -3.95 5.72 -12.26
N LEU A 100 -3.64 6.90 -12.78
CA LEU A 100 -4.36 8.13 -12.51
C LEU A 100 -4.77 8.73 -13.86
N ASP A 101 -6.06 9.00 -14.05
CA ASP A 101 -6.62 9.55 -15.29
C ASP A 101 -6.24 8.77 -16.56
N GLY A 102 -6.09 7.46 -16.44
CA GLY A 102 -5.70 6.57 -17.53
C GLY A 102 -4.19 6.45 -17.75
N GLU A 103 -3.37 7.24 -17.05
CA GLU A 103 -1.93 7.21 -17.13
C GLU A 103 -1.31 6.39 -15.99
N PHE A 104 -0.40 5.50 -16.33
CA PHE A 104 0.38 4.73 -15.36
C PHE A 104 1.46 5.63 -14.75
N SER A 105 1.49 5.66 -13.42
CA SER A 105 2.43 6.49 -12.65
C SER A 105 3.24 5.65 -11.67
N VAL A 106 4.52 5.97 -11.56
CA VAL A 106 5.45 5.41 -10.56
C VAL A 106 5.84 6.53 -9.60
N HIS A 107 5.60 6.32 -8.32
CA HIS A 107 6.04 7.21 -7.25
C HIS A 107 7.13 6.53 -6.45
N LEU A 108 8.38 6.87 -6.69
CA LEU A 108 9.49 6.49 -5.84
C LEU A 108 9.49 7.38 -4.59
N LEU A 109 9.57 6.76 -3.42
CA LEU A 109 9.61 7.49 -2.15
C LEU A 109 11.06 7.82 -1.79
N ASP A 110 11.35 9.08 -1.55
CA ASP A 110 12.69 9.58 -1.17
C ASP A 110 13.11 9.13 0.25
N LEU A 111 13.00 7.82 0.51
CA LEU A 111 13.41 7.16 1.75
C LEU A 111 14.90 6.79 1.68
N TYR A 112 15.75 7.80 1.76
CA TYR A 112 17.21 7.67 1.84
C TYR A 112 17.80 8.76 2.73
N LYS A 113 19.06 8.63 3.09
CA LYS A 113 19.74 9.63 3.93
C LYS A 113 19.79 10.98 3.23
N GLY A 114 19.13 11.97 3.81
CA GLY A 114 18.99 13.31 3.23
C GLY A 114 17.82 13.48 2.27
N GLY A 115 17.03 12.42 2.03
CA GLY A 115 15.78 12.52 1.29
C GLY A 115 14.67 13.24 2.07
N SER A 116 13.67 13.71 1.35
CA SER A 116 12.49 14.33 1.93
C SER A 116 11.24 13.90 1.17
N ILE A 117 10.19 13.61 1.89
CA ILE A 117 8.89 13.28 1.29
C ILE A 117 8.11 14.58 1.06
N PRO A 118 7.86 14.98 -0.19
CA PRO A 118 7.05 16.14 -0.47
C PRO A 118 5.59 15.88 -0.04
N GLY A 119 4.89 16.96 0.35
CA GLY A 119 3.55 16.84 0.92
C GLY A 119 2.54 16.06 0.08
N TYR A 120 2.65 16.09 -1.25
CA TYR A 120 1.78 15.31 -2.13
C TYR A 120 2.03 13.79 -2.04
N GLN A 121 3.20 13.35 -1.56
CA GLN A 121 3.53 11.93 -1.34
C GLN A 121 3.24 11.44 0.08
N GLU A 122 2.78 12.26 1.00
CA GLU A 122 2.50 11.85 2.39
C GLU A 122 1.50 10.67 2.46
N SER A 123 0.45 10.68 1.64
CA SER A 123 -0.51 9.58 1.58
C SER A 123 0.11 8.30 1.02
N SER A 124 1.02 8.42 0.06
CA SER A 124 1.78 7.31 -0.51
C SER A 124 2.73 6.71 0.53
N LEU A 125 3.44 7.56 1.28
CA LEU A 125 4.29 7.12 2.39
C LEU A 125 3.48 6.34 3.43
N ALA A 126 2.32 6.86 3.82
CA ALA A 126 1.47 6.22 4.80
C ALA A 126 1.01 4.83 4.36
N LEU A 127 0.55 4.70 3.12
CA LEU A 127 0.16 3.41 2.55
C LEU A 127 1.36 2.45 2.48
N TYR A 128 2.51 2.93 2.01
CA TYR A 128 3.75 2.16 1.93
C TYR A 128 4.18 1.61 3.30
N MET A 129 4.22 2.47 4.33
CA MET A 129 4.63 2.08 5.67
C MET A 129 3.70 1.04 6.29
N ASP A 130 2.41 1.16 6.07
CA ASP A 130 1.46 0.16 6.54
C ASP A 130 1.62 -1.18 5.81
N VAL A 131 1.73 -1.16 4.48
CA VAL A 131 1.83 -2.39 3.67
C VAL A 131 3.14 -3.13 3.91
N CYS A 132 4.26 -2.40 3.96
CA CYS A 132 5.60 -3.00 4.02
C CYS A 132 6.12 -3.21 5.44
N HIS A 133 5.63 -2.46 6.42
CA HIS A 133 6.17 -2.46 7.78
C HIS A 133 5.10 -2.60 8.87
N ASN A 134 3.82 -2.67 8.50
CA ASN A 134 2.69 -2.67 9.44
C ASN A 134 2.72 -1.48 10.40
N VAL A 135 3.10 -0.30 9.90
CA VAL A 135 3.20 0.95 10.65
C VAL A 135 2.09 1.91 10.25
N ASN A 136 1.22 2.24 11.19
CA ASN A 136 0.20 3.26 10.98
C ASN A 136 0.76 4.66 11.23
N VAL A 137 1.17 5.33 10.17
CA VAL A 137 1.80 6.67 10.19
C VAL A 137 0.85 7.76 10.71
N HIS A 138 -0.48 7.57 10.60
CA HIS A 138 -1.47 8.62 10.92
C HIS A 138 -1.71 8.86 12.40
N ARG A 139 -1.32 7.94 13.26
CA ARG A 139 -1.44 8.17 14.70
C ARG A 139 -0.43 9.19 15.20
N LYS A 140 0.71 9.31 14.50
CA LYS A 140 1.76 10.27 14.80
C LYS A 140 2.59 10.45 13.54
N TYR A 141 2.42 11.59 12.84
CA TYR A 141 3.30 11.94 11.73
C TYR A 141 4.72 12.08 12.30
N GLU A 142 5.58 11.18 11.90
CA GLU A 142 7.01 11.23 12.22
C GLU A 142 7.78 11.76 11.01
N ASP A 143 8.86 12.50 11.24
CA ASP A 143 9.78 12.91 10.18
C ASP A 143 10.19 11.66 9.37
N PRO A 144 10.13 11.65 8.04
CA PRO A 144 10.56 10.52 7.20
C PRO A 144 11.96 9.99 7.54
N LYS A 145 12.85 10.83 8.07
CA LYS A 145 14.18 10.42 8.56
C LYS A 145 14.12 9.33 9.63
N VAL A 146 13.10 9.36 10.50
CA VAL A 146 12.90 8.33 11.51
C VAL A 146 12.68 6.96 10.86
N TYR A 147 11.93 6.91 9.75
CA TYR A 147 11.71 5.66 9.00
C TYR A 147 12.97 5.22 8.25
N VAL A 148 13.74 6.16 7.68
CA VAL A 148 15.02 5.85 7.01
C VAL A 148 15.97 5.16 7.99
N GLU A 149 16.13 5.68 9.18
CA GLU A 149 17.01 5.12 10.21
C GLU A 149 16.46 3.79 10.76
N ARG A 150 15.19 3.77 11.15
CA ARG A 150 14.52 2.61 11.76
C ARG A 150 14.52 1.39 10.86
N PHE A 151 14.24 1.57 9.57
CA PHE A 151 14.12 0.49 8.60
C PHE A 151 15.35 0.31 7.72
N ARG A 152 16.39 1.15 7.92
CA ARG A 152 17.68 1.10 7.21
C ARG A 152 17.49 1.16 5.70
N TYR A 153 16.83 2.23 5.22
CA TYR A 153 16.71 2.48 3.79
C TYR A 153 18.05 2.91 3.20
N GLU A 154 18.38 2.35 2.02
CA GLU A 154 19.66 2.51 1.33
C GLU A 154 19.47 3.05 -0.10
N GLY A 155 18.35 3.77 -0.35
CA GLY A 155 18.04 4.35 -1.64
C GLY A 155 19.03 5.44 -2.06
N GLU A 156 19.14 5.65 -3.37
CA GLU A 156 19.93 6.72 -3.98
C GLU A 156 19.10 7.45 -5.03
N ARG A 157 19.02 8.77 -4.90
CA ARG A 157 18.21 9.62 -5.81
C ARG A 157 18.59 9.47 -7.27
N THR A 158 19.88 9.29 -7.56
CA THR A 158 20.40 9.15 -8.93
C THR A 158 19.82 7.97 -9.69
N ARG A 159 19.37 6.91 -8.97
CA ARG A 159 18.74 5.73 -9.56
C ARG A 159 17.26 5.94 -9.84
N TYR A 160 16.59 6.82 -9.12
CA TYR A 160 15.14 6.95 -9.15
C TYR A 160 14.62 7.41 -10.53
N ALA A 161 15.23 8.44 -11.12
CA ALA A 161 14.80 8.93 -12.43
C ALA A 161 14.87 7.85 -13.52
N ALA A 162 15.95 7.06 -13.53
CA ALA A 162 16.12 5.97 -14.49
C ALA A 162 15.08 4.85 -14.28
N VAL A 163 14.71 4.57 -13.03
CA VAL A 163 13.69 3.56 -12.71
C VAL A 163 12.30 4.05 -13.09
N GLU A 164 11.95 5.30 -12.82
CA GLU A 164 10.67 5.90 -13.24
C GLU A 164 10.50 5.84 -14.77
N GLU A 165 11.58 6.10 -15.49
CA GLU A 165 11.58 6.00 -16.95
C GLU A 165 11.49 4.57 -17.47
N ALA A 166 12.11 3.60 -16.79
CA ALA A 166 12.16 2.20 -17.23
C ALA A 166 10.90 1.39 -16.89
N VAL A 167 10.17 1.74 -15.82
CA VAL A 167 9.00 1.01 -15.35
C VAL A 167 7.75 1.49 -16.10
N LYS A 168 7.23 0.68 -17.01
CA LYS A 168 6.03 0.98 -17.81
C LYS A 168 4.80 0.20 -17.34
N GLN A 169 5.00 -0.84 -16.57
CA GLN A 169 3.96 -1.64 -15.91
C GLN A 169 4.48 -2.16 -14.57
N PRO A 170 3.59 -2.54 -13.63
CA PRO A 170 4.01 -2.88 -12.27
C PRO A 170 5.09 -3.95 -12.17
N ALA A 171 5.03 -5.00 -13.01
CA ALA A 171 6.00 -6.10 -12.97
C ALA A 171 7.42 -5.70 -13.41
N ASP A 172 7.60 -4.57 -14.11
CA ASP A 172 8.92 -4.12 -14.56
C ASP A 172 9.81 -3.69 -13.39
N ILE A 173 9.22 -3.28 -12.24
CA ILE A 173 9.97 -2.92 -11.04
C ILE A 173 10.80 -4.09 -10.50
N LEU A 174 10.35 -5.33 -10.72
CA LEU A 174 11.05 -6.54 -10.28
C LEU A 174 12.35 -6.81 -11.07
N LYS A 175 12.51 -6.14 -12.23
CA LYS A 175 13.69 -6.27 -13.12
C LYS A 175 14.78 -5.23 -12.81
N GLN A 176 14.49 -4.25 -11.96
CA GLN A 176 15.38 -3.12 -11.64
C GLN A 176 16.50 -3.47 -10.67
#